data_0dd2ace56200d2ec08a449145d0d56e8
#
_entry.id   0dd2ace56200d2ec08a449145d0d56e8
#
_cell.length_a   1.000
_cell.length_b   1.000
_cell.length_c   1.000
_cell.angle_alpha   90.00
_cell.angle_beta   90.00
_cell.angle_gamma   90.00
#
_symmetry.space_group_name_H-M   'P 1'
#
loop_
_entity.id
_entity.type
_entity.pdbx_description
1 polymer ?
#
loop_
_entity_poly.entity_id
_entity_poly.type
_entity_poly.pdbx_seq_one_letter_code
_entity_poly.pdbx_strand_id
1 'polypeptide(L)'
;MKKIFLFSLFAMMLADCSGQKTPQDYVPQRSDYSLRSDVRVVNDDGEVRWDSIIVYLTDAKGLTQELHSQALPLDTLQWNKGSIGEITEDDWNFDGIPDLQVCTGPMNGFGNYTYDVWLWNDETHKFEELKCDGEIYSPSIDSENKCIVSVWELDDDVEIVRYKWKDGKLVEYEREQMSASELADD
;
A
#
# COMPACT_ATOMS: atom_id res chain seq x y z
N MET A 1 -80.87 -16.22 31.34
CA MET A 1 -80.03 -15.41 30.43
C MET A 1 -78.57 -15.63 30.79
N LYS A 2 -77.88 -16.48 30.04
CA LYS A 2 -76.45 -16.78 30.25
C LYS A 2 -75.67 -16.03 29.15
N LYS A 3 -74.78 -15.09 29.59
CA LYS A 3 -73.88 -14.37 28.68
C LYS A 3 -72.65 -15.22 28.51
N ILE A 4 -72.34 -15.62 27.28
CA ILE A 4 -71.14 -16.31 26.87
C ILE A 4 -70.11 -15.20 26.48
N PHE A 5 -68.99 -15.16 27.24
CA PHE A 5 -67.83 -14.31 26.87
C PHE A 5 -66.92 -15.11 25.96
N LEU A 6 -66.78 -14.65 24.73
CA LEU A 6 -65.87 -15.21 23.76
C LEU A 6 -64.50 -14.49 23.95
N PHE A 7 -63.50 -15.24 24.45
CA PHE A 7 -62.10 -14.77 24.52
C PHE A 7 -61.46 -15.02 23.14
N SER A 8 -61.21 -13.91 22.42
CA SER A 8 -60.40 -13.96 21.19
C SER A 8 -58.93 -13.96 21.59
N LEU A 9 -58.25 -15.07 21.39
CA LEU A 9 -56.82 -15.23 21.55
C LEU A 9 -56.12 -14.65 20.31
N PHE A 10 -55.61 -13.42 20.46
CA PHE A 10 -54.78 -12.76 19.43
C PHE A 10 -53.35 -13.27 19.58
N ALA A 11 -52.95 -14.26 18.78
CA ALA A 11 -51.57 -14.69 18.69
C ALA A 11 -50.78 -13.66 17.92
N MET A 12 -49.99 -12.86 18.64
CA MET A 12 -48.94 -12.02 18.06
C MET A 12 -47.83 -12.93 17.54
N MET A 13 -47.78 -13.15 16.23
CA MET A 13 -46.55 -13.63 15.59
C MET A 13 -45.52 -12.51 15.62
N LEU A 14 -44.57 -12.63 16.52
CA LEU A 14 -43.32 -11.86 16.43
C LEU A 14 -42.54 -12.43 15.25
N ALA A 15 -42.61 -11.74 14.10
CA ALA A 15 -41.69 -11.96 13.00
C ALA A 15 -40.31 -11.51 13.48
N ASP A 16 -39.46 -12.48 13.77
CA ASP A 16 -38.04 -12.27 14.01
C ASP A 16 -37.42 -11.80 12.68
N CYS A 17 -37.35 -10.48 12.47
CA CYS A 17 -36.58 -9.88 11.41
C CYS A 17 -35.09 -9.97 11.77
N SER A 18 -34.53 -11.17 11.71
CA SER A 18 -33.11 -11.35 11.53
C SER A 18 -32.79 -10.81 10.12
N GLY A 19 -32.39 -9.55 10.07
CA GLY A 19 -31.95 -8.91 8.83
C GLY A 19 -30.76 -9.68 8.26
N GLN A 20 -31.01 -10.63 7.37
CA GLN A 20 -30.00 -11.13 6.48
C GLN A 20 -29.55 -9.92 5.65
N LYS A 21 -28.35 -9.40 5.92
CA LYS A 21 -27.71 -8.44 5.04
C LYS A 21 -27.70 -9.06 3.64
N THR A 22 -28.34 -8.39 2.71
CA THR A 22 -28.32 -8.80 1.32
C THR A 22 -26.88 -8.74 0.82
N PRO A 23 -26.45 -9.57 -0.16
CA PRO A 23 -25.11 -9.53 -0.73
C PRO A 23 -24.70 -8.15 -1.26
N GLN A 24 -25.62 -7.23 -1.38
CA GLN A 24 -25.43 -5.87 -1.88
C GLN A 24 -24.90 -4.90 -0.80
N ASP A 25 -24.94 -5.28 0.48
CA ASP A 25 -24.54 -4.41 1.60
C ASP A 25 -23.11 -4.70 2.10
N TYR A 26 -22.38 -5.62 1.44
CA TYR A 26 -21.00 -5.90 1.81
C TYR A 26 -20.07 -4.82 1.24
N VAL A 27 -19.49 -4.06 2.14
CA VAL A 27 -18.44 -3.09 1.86
C VAL A 27 -17.14 -3.66 2.38
N PRO A 28 -16.17 -4.00 1.52
CA PRO A 28 -14.92 -4.61 1.95
C PRO A 28 -14.10 -3.64 2.78
N GLN A 29 -13.45 -4.15 3.82
CA GLN A 29 -12.48 -3.45 4.63
C GLN A 29 -11.06 -3.78 4.16
N ARG A 30 -10.06 -2.97 4.53
CA ARG A 30 -8.66 -3.24 4.17
C ARG A 30 -8.21 -4.66 4.50
N SER A 31 -8.59 -5.18 5.66
CA SER A 31 -8.27 -6.53 6.14
C SER A 31 -8.90 -7.67 5.35
N ASP A 32 -9.89 -7.38 4.50
CA ASP A 32 -10.61 -8.40 3.71
C ASP A 32 -9.84 -8.80 2.44
N TYR A 33 -8.79 -8.03 2.08
CA TYR A 33 -8.03 -8.25 0.87
C TYR A 33 -6.81 -9.13 1.10
N SER A 34 -6.61 -10.07 0.19
CA SER A 34 -5.33 -10.73 -0.05
C SER A 34 -4.57 -10.03 -1.19
N LEU A 35 -3.25 -10.02 -1.09
CA LEU A 35 -2.36 -9.33 -2.02
C LEU A 35 -1.45 -10.33 -2.73
N ARG A 36 -1.21 -10.09 -4.01
CA ARG A 36 -0.25 -10.85 -4.81
C ARG A 36 0.37 -9.93 -5.86
N SER A 37 1.68 -9.97 -6.00
CA SER A 37 2.38 -9.31 -7.08
C SER A 37 2.74 -10.28 -8.20
N ASP A 38 2.77 -9.75 -9.43
CA ASP A 38 3.28 -10.43 -10.62
C ASP A 38 4.27 -9.48 -11.32
N VAL A 39 5.50 -9.96 -11.51
CA VAL A 39 6.58 -9.16 -12.13
C VAL A 39 6.79 -9.68 -13.54
N ARG A 40 6.65 -8.80 -14.50
CA ARG A 40 6.79 -9.11 -15.93
C ARG A 40 8.15 -8.68 -16.45
N VAL A 41 8.55 -9.36 -17.50
CA VAL A 41 9.79 -9.05 -18.25
C VAL A 41 9.46 -8.77 -19.71
N VAL A 42 10.27 -7.95 -20.33
CA VAL A 42 10.25 -7.68 -21.76
C VAL A 42 11.59 -8.15 -22.37
N ASN A 43 11.54 -8.61 -23.60
CA ASN A 43 12.74 -8.92 -24.40
C ASN A 43 12.88 -7.83 -25.46
N ASP A 44 13.92 -7.03 -25.32
CA ASP A 44 14.26 -5.94 -26.23
C ASP A 44 15.62 -6.23 -26.85
N ASP A 45 15.63 -6.50 -28.14
CA ASP A 45 16.83 -6.82 -28.95
C ASP A 45 17.75 -7.93 -28.37
N GLY A 46 17.16 -8.90 -27.67
CA GLY A 46 17.87 -10.03 -27.04
C GLY A 46 18.28 -9.78 -25.60
N GLU A 47 18.07 -8.62 -25.06
CA GLU A 47 18.20 -8.33 -23.63
C GLU A 47 16.86 -8.53 -22.93
N VAL A 48 16.84 -9.29 -21.85
CA VAL A 48 15.64 -9.54 -21.04
C VAL A 48 15.68 -8.63 -19.82
N ARG A 49 14.75 -7.71 -19.76
CA ARG A 49 14.68 -6.70 -18.70
C ARG A 49 13.41 -6.82 -17.88
N TRP A 50 13.47 -6.43 -16.61
CA TRP A 50 12.27 -6.19 -15.82
C TRP A 50 11.47 -5.03 -16.44
N ASP A 51 10.15 -5.14 -16.45
CA ASP A 51 9.28 -4.18 -17.12
C ASP A 51 8.22 -3.62 -16.18
N SER A 52 7.28 -4.45 -15.78
CA SER A 52 6.13 -3.99 -15.00
C SER A 52 5.82 -4.92 -13.85
N ILE A 53 5.21 -4.35 -12.82
CA ILE A 53 4.72 -5.04 -11.65
C ILE A 53 3.22 -4.81 -11.57
N ILE A 54 2.45 -5.88 -11.41
CA ILE A 54 1.01 -5.78 -11.20
C ILE A 54 0.70 -6.36 -9.84
N VAL A 55 0.08 -5.56 -8.97
CA VAL A 55 -0.44 -6.03 -7.68
C VAL A 55 -1.92 -6.27 -7.81
N TYR A 56 -2.34 -7.48 -7.48
CA TYR A 56 -3.73 -7.90 -7.48
C TYR A 56 -4.26 -7.87 -6.07
N LEU A 57 -5.34 -7.13 -5.87
CA LEU A 57 -6.14 -7.16 -4.65
C LEU A 57 -7.34 -8.07 -4.87
N THR A 58 -7.50 -9.03 -3.98
CA THR A 58 -8.57 -10.02 -4.08
C THR A 58 -9.27 -10.15 -2.73
N ASP A 59 -10.57 -9.92 -2.69
CA ASP A 59 -11.42 -10.22 -1.54
C ASP A 59 -12.10 -11.58 -1.67
N ALA A 60 -13.00 -11.90 -0.76
CA ALA A 60 -13.75 -13.16 -0.77
C ALA A 60 -14.67 -13.35 -2.00
N LYS A 61 -14.94 -12.29 -2.78
CA LYS A 61 -15.75 -12.32 -4.00
C LYS A 61 -14.92 -12.42 -5.27
N GLY A 62 -13.61 -12.21 -5.20
CA GLY A 62 -12.68 -12.26 -6.32
C GLY A 62 -11.89 -10.98 -6.50
N LEU A 63 -11.25 -10.82 -7.66
CA LEU A 63 -10.43 -9.66 -7.97
C LEU A 63 -11.23 -8.36 -7.90
N THR A 64 -10.73 -7.38 -7.15
CA THR A 64 -11.39 -6.09 -6.92
C THR A 64 -10.61 -4.90 -7.43
N GLN A 65 -9.27 -4.98 -7.43
CA GLN A 65 -8.39 -3.91 -7.93
C GLN A 65 -7.07 -4.49 -8.47
N GLU A 66 -6.54 -3.86 -9.50
CA GLU A 66 -5.17 -4.03 -9.96
C GLU A 66 -4.42 -2.71 -9.79
N LEU A 67 -3.22 -2.76 -9.21
CA LEU A 67 -2.30 -1.64 -9.12
C LEU A 67 -1.14 -1.92 -10.08
N HIS A 68 -0.80 -0.95 -10.89
CA HIS A 68 0.24 -1.07 -11.91
C HIS A 68 1.43 -0.19 -11.54
N SER A 69 2.60 -0.81 -11.56
CA SER A 69 3.88 -0.19 -11.26
C SER A 69 4.87 -0.47 -12.38
N GLN A 70 5.81 0.44 -12.58
CA GLN A 70 6.89 0.27 -13.54
C GLN A 70 8.12 -0.24 -12.80
N ALA A 71 8.57 -1.47 -13.11
CA ALA A 71 9.86 -1.95 -12.62
C ALA A 71 11.00 -1.13 -13.26
N LEU A 72 12.09 -0.93 -12.52
CA LEU A 72 13.29 -0.37 -13.13
C LEU A 72 13.78 -1.30 -14.27
N PRO A 73 14.14 -0.76 -15.43
CA PRO A 73 14.48 -1.54 -16.62
C PRO A 73 15.89 -2.15 -16.52
N LEU A 74 16.09 -2.99 -15.50
CA LEU A 74 17.35 -3.66 -15.23
C LEU A 74 17.44 -4.99 -15.97
N ASP A 75 18.65 -5.30 -16.50
CA ASP A 75 18.93 -6.58 -17.14
C ASP A 75 18.77 -7.74 -16.15
N THR A 76 17.93 -8.71 -16.48
CA THR A 76 17.66 -9.88 -15.64
C THR A 76 18.84 -10.83 -15.46
N LEU A 77 19.86 -10.74 -16.35
CA LEU A 77 21.10 -11.52 -16.24
C LEU A 77 22.06 -10.91 -15.22
N GLN A 78 22.07 -9.59 -15.11
CA GLN A 78 22.91 -8.87 -14.16
C GLN A 78 22.22 -8.71 -12.81
N TRP A 79 20.90 -8.53 -12.82
CA TRP A 79 20.08 -8.30 -11.63
C TRP A 79 19.03 -9.39 -11.55
N ASN A 80 19.16 -10.30 -10.60
CA ASN A 80 18.10 -11.25 -10.32
C ASN A 80 16.86 -10.49 -9.77
N LYS A 81 15.73 -11.17 -9.69
CA LYS A 81 14.49 -10.54 -9.22
C LYS A 81 14.67 -9.83 -7.87
N GLY A 82 15.49 -10.40 -6.96
CA GLY A 82 15.69 -9.85 -5.62
C GLY A 82 14.36 -9.50 -4.95
N SER A 83 14.27 -8.27 -4.47
CA SER A 83 13.05 -7.72 -3.86
C SER A 83 12.07 -7.10 -4.85
N ILE A 84 12.35 -7.09 -6.18
CA ILE A 84 11.44 -6.49 -7.18
C ILE A 84 10.07 -7.16 -7.09
N GLY A 85 9.03 -6.34 -6.90
CA GLY A 85 7.66 -6.79 -6.72
C GLY A 85 7.33 -7.29 -5.30
N GLU A 86 8.27 -7.19 -4.36
CA GLU A 86 7.98 -7.43 -2.95
C GLU A 86 6.99 -6.36 -2.44
N ILE A 87 5.96 -6.83 -1.74
CA ILE A 87 4.93 -5.98 -1.16
C ILE A 87 5.18 -5.92 0.34
N THR A 88 5.25 -4.70 0.86
CA THR A 88 5.23 -4.44 2.30
C THR A 88 4.05 -3.56 2.66
N GLU A 89 3.60 -3.65 3.90
CA GLU A 89 2.46 -2.91 4.41
C GLU A 89 2.91 -2.07 5.61
N ASP A 90 2.61 -0.76 5.57
CA ASP A 90 2.91 0.16 6.65
C ASP A 90 1.96 1.36 6.62
N ASP A 91 1.88 2.12 7.70
CA ASP A 91 0.99 3.29 7.83
C ASP A 91 1.71 4.55 7.35
N TRP A 92 1.67 4.79 6.04
CA TRP A 92 2.38 5.89 5.39
C TRP A 92 1.79 7.27 5.68
N ASN A 93 0.49 7.34 5.94
CA ASN A 93 -0.22 8.60 6.17
C ASN A 93 -0.56 8.85 7.64
N PHE A 94 -0.20 7.91 8.53
CA PHE A 94 -0.40 7.97 9.98
C PHE A 94 -1.89 8.00 10.39
N ASP A 95 -2.75 7.33 9.63
CA ASP A 95 -4.18 7.21 9.91
C ASP A 95 -4.54 5.91 10.68
N GLY A 96 -3.59 5.01 10.85
CA GLY A 96 -3.72 3.74 11.54
C GLY A 96 -4.19 2.60 10.64
N ILE A 97 -4.30 2.81 9.33
CA ILE A 97 -4.68 1.80 8.34
C ILE A 97 -3.45 1.46 7.50
N PRO A 98 -3.12 0.17 7.29
CA PRO A 98 -1.97 -0.20 6.48
C PRO A 98 -2.14 0.19 5.00
N ASP A 99 -1.16 0.91 4.50
CA ASP A 99 -0.96 1.25 3.10
C ASP A 99 -0.05 0.22 2.42
N LEU A 100 0.14 0.31 1.11
CA LEU A 100 0.97 -0.60 0.34
C LEU A 100 2.22 0.08 -0.18
N GLN A 101 3.34 -0.62 -0.06
CA GLN A 101 4.60 -0.28 -0.67
C GLN A 101 5.08 -1.45 -1.53
N VAL A 102 5.47 -1.18 -2.76
CA VAL A 102 5.95 -2.19 -3.72
C VAL A 102 7.33 -1.81 -4.22
N CYS A 103 8.30 -2.68 -4.02
CA CYS A 103 9.66 -2.46 -4.50
C CYS A 103 9.72 -2.52 -6.03
N THR A 104 10.19 -1.45 -6.67
CA THR A 104 10.35 -1.35 -8.13
C THR A 104 11.74 -1.73 -8.60
N GLY A 105 12.71 -1.76 -7.71
CA GLY A 105 14.06 -2.25 -7.95
C GLY A 105 15.16 -1.40 -7.32
N PRO A 106 16.42 -1.88 -7.39
CA PRO A 106 17.57 -1.10 -6.96
C PRO A 106 17.90 -0.01 -7.98
N MET A 107 18.12 1.22 -7.52
CA MET A 107 18.51 2.34 -8.39
C MET A 107 20.01 2.33 -8.71
N ASN A 108 20.84 1.86 -7.79
CA ASN A 108 22.29 1.78 -7.98
C ASN A 108 22.90 0.63 -7.17
N GLY A 109 24.22 0.46 -7.28
CA GLY A 109 24.98 -0.59 -6.58
C GLY A 109 25.13 -0.40 -5.08
N PHE A 110 24.70 0.72 -4.51
CA PHE A 110 24.86 1.07 -3.09
C PHE A 110 23.68 0.63 -2.20
N GLY A 111 22.68 -0.06 -2.77
CA GLY A 111 21.54 -0.56 -1.98
C GLY A 111 20.35 0.40 -1.94
N ASN A 112 20.37 1.49 -2.70
CA ASN A 112 19.20 2.36 -2.85
C ASN A 112 18.11 1.64 -3.63
N TYR A 113 16.94 1.53 -3.02
CA TYR A 113 15.76 0.95 -3.63
C TYR A 113 14.69 2.00 -3.88
N THR A 114 13.95 1.81 -4.97
CA THR A 114 12.77 2.62 -5.29
C THR A 114 11.50 1.83 -5.03
N TYR A 115 10.46 2.57 -4.71
CA TYR A 115 9.16 1.99 -4.35
C TYR A 115 8.04 2.84 -4.90
N ASP A 116 6.98 2.17 -5.33
CA ASP A 116 5.68 2.79 -5.52
C ASP A 116 4.82 2.52 -4.30
N VAL A 117 4.07 3.53 -3.88
CA VAL A 117 3.25 3.51 -2.68
C VAL A 117 1.80 3.83 -3.02
N TRP A 118 0.88 3.08 -2.44
CA TRP A 118 -0.56 3.32 -2.55
C TRP A 118 -1.18 3.39 -1.17
N LEU A 119 -1.93 4.45 -0.93
CA LEU A 119 -2.64 4.70 0.32
C LEU A 119 -4.04 4.07 0.25
N TRP A 120 -4.45 3.45 1.34
CA TRP A 120 -5.82 3.01 1.49
C TRP A 120 -6.77 4.19 1.68
N ASN A 121 -7.78 4.30 0.82
CA ASN A 121 -8.84 5.28 0.97
C ASN A 121 -10.10 4.59 1.53
N ASP A 122 -10.45 4.89 2.77
CA ASP A 122 -11.56 4.27 3.50
C ASP A 122 -12.94 4.71 2.99
N GLU A 123 -13.03 5.83 2.25
CA GLU A 123 -14.28 6.29 1.65
C GLU A 123 -14.58 5.54 0.34
N THR A 124 -13.55 5.30 -0.48
CA THR A 124 -13.69 4.62 -1.77
C THR A 124 -13.47 3.12 -1.67
N HIS A 125 -12.91 2.63 -0.55
CA HIS A 125 -12.46 1.25 -0.33
C HIS A 125 -11.51 0.78 -1.42
N LYS A 126 -10.55 1.63 -1.77
CA LYS A 126 -9.53 1.39 -2.80
C LYS A 126 -8.19 1.96 -2.37
N PHE A 127 -7.16 1.41 -2.98
CA PHE A 127 -5.85 2.02 -2.94
C PHE A 127 -5.71 3.12 -3.99
N GLU A 128 -5.13 4.23 -3.59
CA GLU A 128 -4.84 5.39 -4.42
C GLU A 128 -3.34 5.70 -4.37
N GLU A 129 -2.76 6.06 -5.50
CA GLU A 129 -1.33 6.34 -5.60
C GLU A 129 -0.92 7.51 -4.70
N LEU A 130 0.19 7.32 -3.99
CA LEU A 130 0.79 8.37 -3.17
C LEU A 130 1.19 9.58 -4.02
N LYS A 131 0.82 10.77 -3.56
CA LYS A 131 1.29 12.04 -4.13
C LYS A 131 2.45 12.57 -3.31
N CYS A 132 3.61 12.73 -3.95
CA CYS A 132 4.81 13.29 -3.36
C CYS A 132 5.41 14.36 -4.27
N ASP A 133 5.97 15.42 -3.70
CA ASP A 133 6.64 16.48 -4.46
C ASP A 133 8.13 16.16 -4.73
N GLY A 134 8.58 14.94 -4.51
CA GLY A 134 9.96 14.49 -4.71
C GLY A 134 10.05 12.99 -4.91
N GLU A 135 11.27 12.49 -5.08
CA GLU A 135 11.57 11.06 -5.17
C GLU A 135 11.91 10.52 -3.77
N ILE A 136 11.45 9.33 -3.47
CA ILE A 136 11.64 8.67 -2.18
C ILE A 136 12.46 7.40 -2.41
N TYR A 137 13.65 7.35 -1.81
CA TYR A 137 14.56 6.21 -1.89
C TYR A 137 14.71 5.54 -0.54
N SER A 138 14.81 4.22 -0.53
CA SER A 138 15.03 3.43 0.69
C SER A 138 14.25 3.98 1.90
N PRO A 139 12.92 4.13 1.78
CA PRO A 139 12.11 4.84 2.76
C PRO A 139 12.02 4.11 4.10
N SER A 140 11.92 4.89 5.16
CA SER A 140 11.51 4.43 6.48
C SER A 140 10.46 5.35 7.08
N ILE A 141 9.61 4.80 7.93
CA ILE A 141 8.53 5.54 8.60
C ILE A 141 8.95 5.89 10.02
N ASP A 142 9.07 7.18 10.29
CA ASP A 142 9.25 7.70 11.64
C ASP A 142 7.88 8.02 12.26
N SER A 143 7.32 7.05 12.95
CA SER A 143 6.00 7.17 13.56
C SER A 143 5.97 8.16 14.74
N GLU A 144 7.10 8.40 15.40
CA GLU A 144 7.19 9.34 16.51
C GLU A 144 7.08 10.78 16.02
N ASN A 145 7.81 11.13 14.97
CA ASN A 145 7.83 12.46 14.38
C ASN A 145 6.78 12.64 13.27
N LYS A 146 6.06 11.57 12.91
CA LYS A 146 5.09 11.51 11.82
C LYS A 146 5.68 12.05 10.52
N CYS A 147 6.78 11.45 10.10
CA CYS A 147 7.44 11.78 8.85
C CYS A 147 7.96 10.52 8.12
N ILE A 148 8.12 10.65 6.83
CA ILE A 148 8.78 9.65 5.99
C ILE A 148 10.22 10.11 5.79
N VAL A 149 11.16 9.22 6.03
CA VAL A 149 12.59 9.46 5.84
C VAL A 149 13.04 8.73 4.60
N SER A 150 13.61 9.43 3.64
CA SER A 150 14.23 8.89 2.43
C SER A 150 15.75 8.97 2.59
N VAL A 151 16.44 7.88 2.32
CA VAL A 151 17.90 7.82 2.38
C VAL A 151 18.45 7.47 1.00
N TRP A 152 19.33 8.31 0.50
CA TRP A 152 20.06 8.11 -0.74
C TRP A 152 21.56 8.02 -0.46
N GLU A 153 22.15 6.87 -0.79
CA GLU A 153 23.59 6.65 -0.66
C GLU A 153 24.27 6.77 -2.03
N LEU A 154 25.33 7.56 -2.10
CA LEU A 154 26.10 7.79 -3.31
C LEU A 154 27.60 7.88 -2.96
N ASP A 155 28.37 6.85 -3.30
CA ASP A 155 29.79 6.73 -2.95
C ASP A 155 30.05 7.01 -1.46
N ASP A 156 30.71 8.14 -1.17
CA ASP A 156 31.06 8.57 0.18
C ASP A 156 30.03 9.54 0.80
N ASP A 157 28.96 9.87 0.08
CA ASP A 157 27.94 10.82 0.52
C ASP A 157 26.60 10.12 0.79
N VAL A 158 25.90 10.59 1.82
CA VAL A 158 24.54 10.18 2.15
C VAL A 158 23.64 11.39 2.19
N GLU A 159 22.54 11.34 1.44
CA GLU A 159 21.49 12.34 1.51
C GLU A 159 20.30 11.78 2.28
N ILE A 160 19.84 12.51 3.28
CA ILE A 160 18.65 12.19 4.08
C ILE A 160 17.61 13.26 3.84
N VAL A 161 16.46 12.87 3.32
CA VAL A 161 15.34 13.78 3.06
C VAL A 161 14.16 13.36 3.91
N ARG A 162 13.55 14.30 4.61
CA ARG A 162 12.37 14.08 5.44
C ARG A 162 11.16 14.76 4.85
N TYR A 163 10.06 14.00 4.77
CA TYR A 163 8.78 14.44 4.21
C TYR A 163 7.69 14.44 5.28
N LYS A 164 6.84 15.44 5.24
CA LYS A 164 5.61 15.51 6.06
C LYS A 164 4.38 15.67 5.21
N TRP A 165 3.26 15.21 5.74
CA TRP A 165 1.96 15.36 5.11
C TRP A 165 1.50 16.81 5.18
N LYS A 166 1.12 17.36 4.01
CA LYS A 166 0.53 18.68 3.86
C LYS A 166 -0.45 18.69 2.70
N ASP A 167 -1.70 19.07 2.97
CA ASP A 167 -2.77 19.19 1.96
C ASP A 167 -2.95 17.92 1.09
N GLY A 168 -2.85 16.72 1.72
CA GLY A 168 -3.07 15.43 1.07
C GLY A 168 -1.90 14.92 0.22
N LYS A 169 -0.69 15.44 0.40
CA LYS A 169 0.53 14.96 -0.25
C LYS A 169 1.74 15.03 0.69
N LEU A 170 2.77 14.26 0.39
CA LEU A 170 4.06 14.36 1.05
C LEU A 170 4.85 15.54 0.48
N VAL A 171 5.36 16.38 1.38
CA VAL A 171 6.17 17.55 1.04
C VAL A 171 7.47 17.48 1.81
N GLU A 172 8.59 17.68 1.12
CA GLU A 172 9.89 17.83 1.76
C GLU A 172 9.88 19.00 2.76
N TYR A 173 10.37 18.74 3.98
CA TYR A 173 10.51 19.80 4.97
C TYR A 173 11.93 19.93 5.52
N GLU A 174 12.77 18.92 5.30
CA GLU A 174 14.16 18.90 5.76
C GLU A 174 15.01 18.06 4.82
N ARG A 175 16.23 18.50 4.57
CA ARG A 175 17.24 17.82 3.78
C ARG A 175 18.60 18.00 4.41
N GLU A 176 19.30 16.89 4.62
CA GLU A 176 20.65 16.83 5.15
C GLU A 176 21.54 16.07 4.18
N GLN A 177 22.78 16.48 4.06
CA GLN A 177 23.81 15.75 3.34
C GLN A 177 25.02 15.61 4.27
N MET A 178 25.53 14.40 4.38
CA MET A 178 26.67 14.06 5.23
C MET A 178 27.56 13.04 4.54
N SER A 179 28.81 12.90 5.02
CA SER A 179 29.66 11.81 4.56
C SER A 179 29.23 10.48 5.19
N ALA A 180 29.44 9.36 4.49
CA ALA A 180 29.16 8.03 5.01
C ALA A 180 29.93 7.72 6.30
N SER A 181 31.10 8.35 6.52
CA SER A 181 31.88 8.23 7.75
C SER A 181 31.23 8.91 8.96
N GLU A 182 30.50 9.99 8.75
CA GLU A 182 29.76 10.70 9.83
C GLU A 182 28.55 9.87 10.30
N LEU A 183 27.89 9.18 9.35
CA LEU A 183 26.74 8.32 9.68
C LEU A 183 27.10 7.12 10.54
N ALA A 184 28.36 6.62 10.45
CA ALA A 184 28.81 5.44 11.18
C ALA A 184 29.20 5.73 12.65
N ASP A 185 29.34 7.00 13.02
CA ASP A 185 29.77 7.43 14.35
C ASP A 185 28.58 7.78 15.29
N ASP A 186 27.32 7.80 14.80
CA ASP A 186 26.08 7.98 15.56
C ASP A 186 25.37 6.64 15.83
#